data_88ced1bf93e5549ba42b05cda02e9490
#
_entry.id   88ced1bf93e5549ba42b05cda02e9490
#
_cell.length_a   1.000
_cell.length_b   1.000
_cell.length_c   1.000
_cell.angle_alpha   90.00
_cell.angle_beta   90.00
_cell.angle_gamma   90.00
#
_symmetry.space_group_name_H-M   'P 1'
#
loop_
_entity.id
_entity.type
_entity.pdbx_description
1 polymer ?
#
loop_
_entity_poly.entity_id
_entity_poly.type
_entity_poly.pdbx_seq_one_letter_code
_entity_poly.pdbx_strand_id
1 'polypeptide(L)'
;MTDWLEHSVQIEVAAPIDLVWSLWSDLEQMPQWMKWIESVEVLKDNPDLSKWKLASGNFEFSWLSRIEKIVTNQIIQWESVDGLPNRGAIRFYDRHGSSIVKLTVAYGVPGWLIKIMDNLFLGRIVESTLMADLERFRDYVIAIEQKEKEGN
;
A
#
# COMPACT_ATOMS: atom_id res chain seq x y z
N MET A 1 -22.14 3.88 -13.62
CA MET A 1 -20.79 3.41 -13.99
C MET A 1 -19.75 3.93 -13.02
N THR A 2 -18.89 3.06 -12.53
CA THR A 2 -17.80 3.47 -11.67
C THR A 2 -16.59 3.84 -12.52
N ASP A 3 -16.06 5.06 -12.34
CA ASP A 3 -14.82 5.45 -12.97
C ASP A 3 -13.65 4.86 -12.19
N TRP A 4 -12.74 4.21 -12.89
CA TRP A 4 -11.54 3.63 -12.30
C TRP A 4 -10.32 4.47 -12.65
N LEU A 5 -9.50 4.74 -11.66
CA LEU A 5 -8.19 5.37 -11.84
C LEU A 5 -7.11 4.36 -11.46
N GLU A 6 -5.98 4.39 -12.15
CA GLU A 6 -4.87 3.49 -11.89
C GLU A 6 -3.57 4.27 -11.79
N HIS A 7 -2.76 3.93 -10.81
CA HIS A 7 -1.45 4.54 -10.58
C HIS A 7 -0.40 3.48 -10.33
N SER A 8 0.82 3.76 -10.77
CA SER A 8 1.98 2.91 -10.50
C SER A 8 3.13 3.78 -10.02
N VAL A 9 3.66 3.46 -8.85
CA VAL A 9 4.82 4.16 -8.27
C VAL A 9 5.84 3.13 -7.82
N GLN A 10 7.11 3.52 -7.81
CA GLN A 10 8.16 2.61 -7.37
C GLN A 10 9.28 3.36 -6.66
N ILE A 11 10.01 2.63 -5.83
CA ILE A 11 11.15 3.17 -5.09
C ILE A 11 12.22 2.09 -4.93
N GLU A 12 13.48 2.52 -4.90
CA GLU A 12 14.58 1.65 -4.52
C GLU A 12 14.85 1.80 -3.03
N VAL A 13 15.03 0.68 -2.34
CA VAL A 13 15.32 0.61 -0.91
C VAL A 13 16.66 -0.07 -0.73
N ALA A 14 17.62 0.61 -0.08
CA ALA A 14 18.95 0.08 0.15
C ALA A 14 18.95 -0.90 1.33
N ALA A 15 18.23 -2.01 1.15
CA ALA A 15 18.10 -3.08 2.14
C ALA A 15 17.78 -4.40 1.41
N PRO A 16 18.12 -5.54 2.04
CA PRO A 16 17.87 -6.85 1.41
C PRO A 16 16.37 -7.14 1.30
N ILE A 17 16.02 -7.90 0.26
CA ILE A 17 14.63 -8.20 -0.09
C ILE A 17 13.88 -8.89 1.07
N ASP A 18 14.55 -9.75 1.84
CA ASP A 18 13.91 -10.44 2.95
C ASP A 18 13.39 -9.48 4.01
N LEU A 19 14.16 -8.45 4.33
CA LEU A 19 13.74 -7.43 5.29
C LEU A 19 12.61 -6.58 4.74
N VAL A 20 12.75 -6.12 3.49
CA VAL A 20 11.73 -5.30 2.83
C VAL A 20 10.39 -6.05 2.79
N TRP A 21 10.43 -7.32 2.38
CA TRP A 21 9.24 -8.17 2.35
C TRP A 21 8.62 -8.35 3.73
N SER A 22 9.44 -8.67 4.74
CA SER A 22 8.95 -8.95 6.09
C SER A 22 8.21 -7.76 6.69
N LEU A 23 8.65 -6.54 6.37
CA LEU A 23 8.01 -5.34 6.90
C LEU A 23 6.73 -5.01 6.14
N TRP A 24 6.73 -5.07 4.80
CA TRP A 24 5.52 -4.76 4.03
C TRP A 24 4.43 -5.81 4.24
N SER A 25 4.78 -7.09 4.29
CA SER A 25 3.81 -8.17 4.39
C SER A 25 3.10 -8.25 5.74
N ASP A 26 3.59 -7.55 6.75
CA ASP A 26 2.87 -7.35 8.00
C ASP A 26 1.88 -6.20 7.80
N LEU A 27 0.71 -6.52 7.21
CA LEU A 27 -0.24 -5.53 6.72
C LEU A 27 -0.78 -4.60 7.81
N GLU A 28 -0.82 -5.06 9.06
CA GLU A 28 -1.31 -4.23 10.17
C GLU A 28 -0.37 -3.08 10.51
N GLN A 29 0.86 -3.09 9.96
CA GLN A 29 1.83 -2.01 10.13
C GLN A 29 1.70 -0.91 9.08
N MET A 30 0.84 -1.08 8.09
CA MET A 30 0.66 -0.08 7.01
C MET A 30 0.53 1.37 7.49
N PRO A 31 -0.18 1.67 8.59
CA PRO A 31 -0.26 3.06 9.05
C PRO A 31 1.09 3.70 9.38
N GLN A 32 2.14 2.90 9.58
CA GLN A 32 3.48 3.43 9.87
C GLN A 32 4.07 4.22 8.69
N TRP A 33 3.66 3.90 7.45
CA TRP A 33 4.19 4.59 6.27
C TRP A 33 3.11 5.10 5.32
N MET A 34 1.88 4.59 5.36
CA MET A 34 0.80 5.08 4.51
C MET A 34 -0.03 6.11 5.25
N LYS A 35 0.12 7.37 4.84
CA LYS A 35 -0.46 8.52 5.55
C LYS A 35 -1.97 8.45 5.71
N TRP A 36 -2.69 8.03 4.67
CA TRP A 36 -4.14 8.02 4.68
C TRP A 36 -4.73 6.73 5.27
N ILE A 37 -3.95 5.69 5.46
CA ILE A 37 -4.43 4.45 6.06
C ILE A 37 -4.43 4.61 7.58
N GLU A 38 -5.61 4.66 8.15
CA GLU A 38 -5.79 4.82 9.59
C GLU A 38 -5.60 3.49 10.32
N SER A 39 -6.16 2.40 9.77
CA SER A 39 -6.04 1.09 10.38
C SER A 39 -6.17 -0.04 9.37
N VAL A 40 -5.51 -1.15 9.68
CA VAL A 40 -5.65 -2.42 8.96
C VAL A 40 -5.80 -3.50 10.01
N GLU A 41 -6.84 -4.32 9.86
CA GLU A 41 -7.09 -5.45 10.73
C GLU A 41 -7.20 -6.73 9.91
N VAL A 42 -6.24 -7.65 10.10
CA VAL A 42 -6.29 -8.97 9.46
C VAL A 42 -7.27 -9.85 10.24
N LEU A 43 -8.19 -10.51 9.54
CA LEU A 43 -9.20 -11.33 10.19
C LEU A 43 -8.59 -12.63 10.70
N LYS A 44 -8.83 -12.94 11.97
CA LYS A 44 -8.26 -14.14 12.62
C LYS A 44 -8.77 -15.43 12.00
N ASP A 45 -10.05 -15.44 11.62
CA ASP A 45 -10.70 -16.64 11.07
C ASP A 45 -10.35 -16.88 9.61
N ASN A 46 -9.92 -15.83 8.90
CA ASN A 46 -9.52 -15.93 7.51
C ASN A 46 -8.45 -14.86 7.21
N PRO A 47 -7.17 -15.21 7.39
CA PRO A 47 -6.06 -14.23 7.21
C PRO A 47 -5.90 -13.68 5.80
N ASP A 48 -6.54 -14.27 4.78
CA ASP A 48 -6.55 -13.69 3.44
C ASP A 48 -7.41 -12.44 3.36
N LEU A 49 -8.28 -12.23 4.36
CA LEU A 49 -9.15 -11.06 4.44
C LEU A 49 -8.60 -10.06 5.46
N SER A 50 -8.69 -8.78 5.11
CA SER A 50 -8.32 -7.70 6.02
C SER A 50 -9.26 -6.50 5.84
N LYS A 51 -9.54 -5.83 6.95
CA LYS A 51 -10.37 -4.61 6.98
C LYS A 51 -9.46 -3.40 6.95
N TRP A 52 -9.74 -2.50 6.03
CA TRP A 52 -8.96 -1.27 5.84
C TRP A 52 -9.83 -0.05 6.06
N LYS A 53 -9.24 0.95 6.70
CA LYS A 53 -9.88 2.25 6.89
C LYS A 53 -8.94 3.34 6.41
N LEU A 54 -9.44 4.16 5.49
CA LEU A 54 -8.72 5.30 4.93
C LEU A 54 -9.41 6.58 5.42
N ALA A 55 -8.61 7.53 5.90
CA ALA A 55 -9.13 8.83 6.33
C ALA A 55 -8.19 9.93 5.81
N SER A 56 -8.76 10.95 5.18
CA SER A 56 -8.03 12.10 4.68
C SER A 56 -8.93 13.34 4.79
N GLY A 57 -8.63 14.23 5.74
CA GLY A 57 -9.47 15.38 6.02
C GLY A 57 -10.88 14.96 6.38
N ASN A 58 -11.86 15.39 5.57
CA ASN A 58 -13.27 15.05 5.77
C ASN A 58 -13.69 13.76 5.05
N PHE A 59 -12.77 13.12 4.34
CA PHE A 59 -13.08 11.90 3.59
C PHE A 59 -12.70 10.68 4.40
N GLU A 60 -13.60 9.70 4.45
CA GLU A 60 -13.38 8.44 5.13
C GLU A 60 -13.95 7.32 4.28
N PHE A 61 -13.14 6.30 4.02
CA PHE A 61 -13.54 5.13 3.26
C PHE A 61 -13.10 3.87 3.98
N SER A 62 -13.89 2.82 3.85
CA SER A 62 -13.56 1.51 4.40
C SER A 62 -13.78 0.44 3.35
N TRP A 63 -13.04 -0.65 3.46
CA TRP A 63 -13.26 -1.80 2.58
C TRP A 63 -12.72 -3.06 3.23
N LEU A 64 -13.19 -4.19 2.71
CA LEU A 64 -12.68 -5.52 3.04
C LEU A 64 -11.85 -5.98 1.84
N SER A 65 -10.60 -6.31 2.08
CA SER A 65 -9.64 -6.72 1.04
C SER A 65 -9.40 -8.22 1.12
N ARG A 66 -9.23 -8.85 -0.05
CA ARG A 66 -8.80 -10.24 -0.14
C ARG A 66 -7.47 -10.32 -0.86
N ILE A 67 -6.53 -11.09 -0.29
CA ILE A 67 -5.29 -11.42 -0.98
C ILE A 67 -5.61 -12.47 -2.05
N GLU A 68 -5.39 -12.12 -3.31
CA GLU A 68 -5.63 -13.01 -4.45
C GLU A 68 -4.40 -13.84 -4.79
N LYS A 69 -3.21 -13.30 -4.53
CA LYS A 69 -1.95 -13.98 -4.80
C LYS A 69 -0.88 -13.45 -3.86
N ILE A 70 -0.11 -14.34 -3.29
CA ILE A 70 1.05 -13.98 -2.47
C ILE A 70 2.19 -14.96 -2.77
N VAL A 71 3.35 -14.40 -3.14
CA VAL A 71 4.59 -15.16 -3.35
C VAL A 71 5.69 -14.42 -2.60
N THR A 72 6.31 -15.09 -1.64
CA THR A 72 7.33 -14.49 -0.77
C THR A 72 8.43 -13.81 -1.60
N ASN A 73 8.78 -12.58 -1.21
CA ASN A 73 9.79 -11.74 -1.85
C ASN A 73 9.46 -11.31 -3.29
N GLN A 74 8.24 -11.57 -3.78
CA GLN A 74 7.87 -11.28 -5.16
C GLN A 74 6.63 -10.42 -5.31
N ILE A 75 5.48 -10.82 -4.71
CA ILE A 75 4.22 -10.14 -4.98
C ILE A 75 3.19 -10.37 -3.88
N ILE A 76 2.41 -9.33 -3.60
CA ILE A 76 1.11 -9.45 -2.92
C ILE A 76 0.10 -8.77 -3.84
N GLN A 77 -0.89 -9.51 -4.29
CA GLN A 77 -1.96 -9.00 -5.14
C GLN A 77 -3.28 -9.10 -4.38
N TRP A 78 -4.07 -8.04 -4.44
CA TRP A 78 -5.33 -7.95 -3.68
C TRP A 78 -6.46 -7.40 -4.52
N GLU A 79 -7.69 -7.65 -4.04
CA GLU A 79 -8.91 -7.06 -4.57
C GLU A 79 -9.87 -6.82 -3.40
N SER A 80 -10.55 -5.68 -3.41
CA SER A 80 -11.60 -5.45 -2.42
C SER A 80 -12.82 -6.30 -2.75
N VAL A 81 -13.44 -6.87 -1.72
CA VAL A 81 -14.65 -7.70 -1.86
C VAL A 81 -15.88 -7.00 -1.29
N ASP A 82 -15.70 -5.90 -0.59
CA ASP A 82 -16.77 -5.07 -0.05
C ASP A 82 -16.22 -3.68 0.26
N GLY A 83 -17.07 -2.65 0.20
CA GLY A 83 -16.69 -1.27 0.47
C GLY A 83 -16.09 -0.57 -0.75
N LEU A 84 -15.13 0.32 -0.52
CA LEU A 84 -14.50 1.07 -1.61
C LEU A 84 -13.87 0.13 -2.64
N PRO A 85 -14.30 0.18 -3.92
CA PRO A 85 -13.71 -0.68 -4.94
C PRO A 85 -12.23 -0.33 -5.16
N ASN A 86 -11.35 -1.30 -4.98
CA ASN A 86 -9.93 -1.14 -5.29
C ASN A 86 -9.29 -2.51 -5.51
N ARG A 87 -8.20 -2.50 -6.25
CA ARG A 87 -7.39 -3.69 -6.51
C ARG A 87 -5.98 -3.25 -6.83
N GLY A 88 -5.05 -4.16 -6.72
CA GLY A 88 -3.68 -3.83 -7.07
C GLY A 88 -2.68 -4.92 -6.74
N ALA A 89 -1.43 -4.55 -6.84
CA ALA A 89 -0.33 -5.43 -6.50
C ALA A 89 0.85 -4.60 -6.01
N ILE A 90 1.55 -5.15 -5.04
CA ILE A 90 2.88 -4.69 -4.66
C ILE A 90 3.88 -5.75 -5.12
N ARG A 91 4.87 -5.34 -5.91
CA ARG A 91 5.91 -6.22 -6.44
C ARG A 91 7.25 -5.84 -5.87
N PHE A 92 8.06 -6.87 -5.66
CA PHE A 92 9.38 -6.74 -5.03
C PHE A 92 10.41 -7.33 -5.97
N TYR A 93 11.50 -6.60 -6.19
CA TYR A 93 12.59 -7.02 -7.06
C TYR A 93 13.90 -6.98 -6.30
N ASP A 94 14.56 -8.13 -6.22
CA ASP A 94 15.86 -8.26 -5.57
C ASP A 94 16.96 -7.70 -6.47
N ARG A 95 17.77 -6.78 -5.91
CA ARG A 95 18.90 -6.17 -6.61
C ARG A 95 20.23 -6.51 -5.93
N HIS A 96 20.28 -7.63 -5.17
CA HIS A 96 21.49 -8.11 -4.52
C HIS A 96 22.07 -7.08 -3.54
N GLY A 97 21.33 -6.85 -2.46
CA GLY A 97 21.69 -5.90 -1.40
C GLY A 97 20.80 -4.68 -1.34
N SER A 98 20.09 -4.39 -2.42
CA SER A 98 19.00 -3.42 -2.42
C SER A 98 17.77 -4.07 -3.06
N SER A 99 16.65 -3.38 -2.98
CA SER A 99 15.35 -3.90 -3.45
C SER A 99 14.59 -2.80 -4.15
N ILE A 100 13.79 -3.16 -5.16
CA ILE A 100 12.82 -2.24 -5.74
C ILE A 100 11.43 -2.68 -5.30
N VAL A 101 10.63 -1.72 -4.86
CA VAL A 101 9.23 -1.91 -4.46
C VAL A 101 8.39 -1.14 -5.45
N LYS A 102 7.48 -1.85 -6.14
CA LYS A 102 6.59 -1.25 -7.13
C LYS A 102 5.13 -1.49 -6.73
N LEU A 103 4.41 -0.41 -6.49
CA LEU A 103 3.01 -0.42 -6.10
C LEU A 103 2.15 0.00 -7.27
N THR A 104 1.20 -0.86 -7.68
CA THR A 104 0.19 -0.54 -8.67
C THR A 104 -1.18 -0.63 -8.00
N VAL A 105 -1.95 0.45 -8.07
CA VAL A 105 -3.26 0.54 -7.42
C VAL A 105 -4.28 1.04 -8.43
N ALA A 106 -5.42 0.37 -8.50
CA ALA A 106 -6.60 0.85 -9.21
C ALA A 106 -7.76 0.97 -8.22
N TYR A 107 -8.52 2.05 -8.31
CA TYR A 107 -9.65 2.28 -7.41
C TYR A 107 -10.82 2.90 -8.14
N GLY A 108 -12.03 2.60 -7.65
CA GLY A 108 -13.26 3.20 -8.17
C GLY A 108 -13.50 4.53 -7.49
N VAL A 109 -13.80 5.56 -8.30
CA VAL A 109 -14.06 6.91 -7.78
C VAL A 109 -15.56 7.07 -7.53
N PRO A 110 -15.97 7.37 -6.27
CA PRO A 110 -17.37 7.65 -5.99
C PRO A 110 -17.89 8.85 -6.80
N GLY A 111 -19.13 8.74 -7.31
CA GLY A 111 -19.71 9.79 -8.16
C GLY A 111 -19.78 11.16 -7.49
N TRP A 112 -20.05 11.21 -6.17
CA TRP A 112 -20.10 12.47 -5.44
C TRP A 112 -18.73 13.16 -5.37
N LEU A 113 -17.65 12.38 -5.36
CA LEU A 113 -16.29 12.92 -5.31
C LEU A 113 -15.91 13.54 -6.66
N ILE A 114 -16.36 12.94 -7.76
CA ILE A 114 -16.13 13.49 -9.12
C ILE A 114 -16.75 14.86 -9.27
N LYS A 115 -17.87 15.11 -8.61
CA LYS A 115 -18.55 16.42 -8.66
C LYS A 115 -17.76 17.50 -7.93
N ILE A 116 -16.92 17.13 -6.98
CA ILE A 116 -16.14 18.06 -6.17
C ILE A 116 -14.76 18.29 -6.79
N MET A 117 -14.17 17.23 -7.37
CA MET A 117 -12.83 17.31 -7.91
C MET A 117 -12.72 16.43 -9.16
N ASP A 118 -12.08 16.93 -10.21
CA ASP A 118 -11.96 16.15 -11.43
C ASP A 118 -10.94 15.00 -11.27
N ASN A 119 -11.01 14.03 -12.19
CA ASN A 119 -10.19 12.83 -12.12
C ASN A 119 -8.70 13.13 -12.23
N LEU A 120 -8.31 14.14 -13.02
CA LEU A 120 -6.89 14.49 -13.18
C LEU A 120 -6.32 15.06 -11.89
N PHE A 121 -7.07 15.96 -11.23
CA PHE A 121 -6.66 16.54 -9.96
C PHE A 121 -6.58 15.49 -8.86
N LEU A 122 -7.60 14.63 -8.75
CA LEU A 122 -7.62 13.53 -7.79
C LEU A 122 -6.45 12.57 -8.03
N GLY A 123 -6.20 12.22 -9.29
CA GLY A 123 -5.10 11.33 -9.66
C GLY A 123 -3.73 11.86 -9.25
N ARG A 124 -3.51 13.18 -9.40
CA ARG A 124 -2.26 13.80 -8.97
C ARG A 124 -2.07 13.74 -7.47
N ILE A 125 -3.14 13.98 -6.70
CA ILE A 125 -3.09 13.91 -5.24
C ILE A 125 -2.76 12.48 -4.80
N VAL A 126 -3.45 11.49 -5.37
CA VAL A 126 -3.25 10.07 -5.00
C VAL A 126 -1.84 9.63 -5.37
N GLU A 127 -1.38 9.89 -6.58
CA GLU A 127 -0.04 9.47 -7.02
C GLU A 127 1.05 10.11 -6.17
N SER A 128 0.94 11.41 -5.88
CA SER A 128 1.87 12.12 -5.01
C SER A 128 1.89 11.53 -3.60
N THR A 129 0.71 11.20 -3.07
CA THR A 129 0.60 10.60 -1.73
C THR A 129 1.21 9.20 -1.71
N LEU A 130 0.94 8.38 -2.73
CA LEU A 130 1.52 7.03 -2.80
C LEU A 130 3.04 7.08 -2.91
N MET A 131 3.59 8.00 -3.69
CA MET A 131 5.05 8.16 -3.79
C MET A 131 5.66 8.57 -2.45
N ALA A 132 5.04 9.52 -1.77
CA ALA A 132 5.48 9.93 -0.43
C ALA A 132 5.38 8.78 0.57
N ASP A 133 4.34 7.94 0.46
CA ASP A 133 4.19 6.74 1.30
C ASP A 133 5.35 5.76 1.07
N LEU A 134 5.74 5.52 -0.18
CA LEU A 134 6.89 4.66 -0.48
C LEU A 134 8.20 5.24 0.07
N GLU A 135 8.37 6.55 0.01
CA GLU A 135 9.54 7.20 0.61
C GLU A 135 9.59 7.00 2.13
N ARG A 136 8.45 7.10 2.81
CA ARG A 136 8.34 6.81 4.24
C ARG A 136 8.63 5.34 4.54
N PHE A 137 8.14 4.43 3.68
CA PHE A 137 8.45 3.00 3.82
C PHE A 137 9.97 2.76 3.71
N ARG A 138 10.61 3.35 2.70
CA ARG A 138 12.07 3.27 2.54
C ARG A 138 12.78 3.71 3.82
N ASP A 139 12.41 4.87 4.34
CA ASP A 139 13.04 5.42 5.54
C ASP A 139 12.78 4.54 6.77
N TYR A 140 11.58 3.96 6.86
CA TYR A 140 11.21 3.03 7.92
C TYR A 140 12.08 1.77 7.87
N VAL A 141 12.26 1.18 6.69
CA VAL A 141 13.11 -0.01 6.49
C VAL A 141 14.57 0.29 6.89
N ILE A 142 15.09 1.41 6.41
CA ILE A 142 16.49 1.80 6.69
C ILE A 142 16.70 2.00 8.19
N ALA A 143 15.75 2.64 8.87
CA ALA A 143 15.83 2.84 10.32
C ALA A 143 15.85 1.51 11.08
N ILE A 144 15.03 0.54 10.66
CA ILE A 144 15.00 -0.79 11.29
C ILE A 144 16.29 -1.54 11.02
N GLU A 145 16.80 -1.51 9.79
CA GLU A 145 18.07 -2.16 9.45
C GLU A 145 19.23 -1.61 10.29
N GLN A 146 19.28 -0.31 10.48
CA GLN A 146 20.31 0.32 11.31
C GLN A 146 20.22 -0.11 12.76
N LYS A 147 19.01 -0.22 13.31
CA LYS A 147 18.81 -0.70 14.68
C LYS A 147 19.29 -2.14 14.84
N GLU A 148 19.01 -3.00 13.86
CA GLU A 148 19.46 -4.39 13.90
C GLU A 148 20.99 -4.48 13.88
N LYS A 149 21.65 -3.65 13.08
CA LYS A 149 23.11 -3.60 13.02
C LYS A 149 23.73 -3.08 14.32
N GLU A 150 23.10 -2.10 14.96
CA GLU A 150 23.57 -1.53 16.24
C GLU A 150 23.35 -2.49 17.40
N GLY A 151 22.32 -3.33 17.33
CA GLY A 151 22.00 -4.34 18.34
C GLY A 151 22.95 -5.53 18.36
N ASN A 152 23.82 -5.63 17.37
CA ASN A 152 24.82 -6.69 17.27
C ASN A 152 26.19 -6.13 17.64
#